data_80d4bcfc4d6c93beeffc0dcfa06d960c
#
_entry.id   80d4bcfc4d6c93beeffc0dcfa06d960c
#
_cell.length_a   1.000
_cell.length_b   1.000
_cell.length_c   1.000
_cell.angle_alpha   90.00
_cell.angle_beta   90.00
_cell.angle_gamma   90.00
#
_symmetry.space_group_name_H-M   'P 1'
#
loop_
_entity.id
_entity.type
_entity.pdbx_description
1 polymer ?
#
loop_
_entity_poly.entity_id
_entity_poly.type
_entity_poly.pdbx_seq_one_letter_code
_entity_poly.pdbx_strand_id
1 'polypeptide(L)'
;LIGLVGSEMCIRDSNNGESLPEIIGRYLGSRTKKVACVFTVLLMILVGAVFVSGPAELLAGMTPSALDVYFWMVVIFLYYILATMLPIDKIIGRIYPLFAFALLFMAVGILVMLYVKSPALPEMWEGFGTKYEKNPIFPMMFISIACGAISGFHATQSPLMARCITNEKHCRPIFYGAMVTEGIVALIWAAAATYFFQENGIVDKVTGVAYSGAKVATDISKDWLGAFGGILAILGIVAAPITSGDTALRSARLIVADFFHVEQRSIAKRLFICIPIFLVTILLLVYSFGDAEGFKIIWRYFAWCNQTLSVFTLWAITVWLVCARKNYWVTLIPALFMTCVCATYILIAPEGLALSAEVAYPVGLCCTLVAAVWFVCWFRRIRSL
;
A
#
# COMPACT_ATOMS: atom_id res chain seq x y z
N LEU A 1 -7.96 10.03 -12.73
CA LEU A 1 -6.85 9.07 -12.79
C LEU A 1 -5.86 9.39 -13.93
N ILE A 2 -6.33 9.61 -15.16
CA ILE A 2 -5.46 9.98 -16.31
C ILE A 2 -4.64 11.26 -16.02
N GLY A 3 -5.23 12.22 -15.31
CA GLY A 3 -4.54 13.45 -14.89
C GLY A 3 -3.49 13.24 -13.81
N LEU A 4 -3.69 12.26 -12.91
CA LEU A 4 -2.74 11.95 -11.82
C LEU A 4 -1.43 11.38 -12.37
N VAL A 5 -1.49 10.39 -13.25
CA VAL A 5 -0.31 9.72 -13.80
C VAL A 5 0.49 10.65 -14.72
N GLY A 6 -0.19 11.45 -15.52
CA GLY A 6 0.47 12.48 -16.33
C GLY A 6 1.10 13.60 -15.47
N SER A 7 0.50 13.93 -14.31
CA SER A 7 1.03 14.95 -13.41
C SER A 7 2.24 14.47 -12.61
N GLU A 8 2.27 13.23 -12.15
CA GLU A 8 3.44 12.66 -11.46
C GLU A 8 4.70 12.69 -12.34
N MET A 9 4.55 12.39 -13.63
CA MET A 9 5.64 12.48 -14.58
C MET A 9 6.12 13.90 -14.86
N CYS A 10 5.19 14.82 -15.10
CA CYS A 10 5.55 16.21 -15.30
C CYS A 10 6.22 16.81 -14.05
N ILE A 11 5.80 16.39 -12.84
CA ILE A 11 6.47 16.77 -11.58
C ILE A 11 7.90 16.26 -11.54
N ARG A 12 8.15 15.03 -12.00
CA ARG A 12 9.51 14.45 -12.05
C ARG A 12 10.44 15.27 -12.94
N ASP A 13 10.02 15.53 -14.18
CA ASP A 13 10.84 16.25 -15.15
C ASP A 13 11.15 17.68 -14.67
N SER A 14 10.18 18.29 -13.97
CA SER A 14 10.36 19.61 -13.34
C SER A 14 11.26 19.57 -12.10
N ASN A 15 11.46 18.41 -11.46
CA ASN A 15 12.13 18.29 -10.16
C ASN A 15 13.37 17.38 -10.19
N ASN A 16 13.98 17.15 -11.36
CA ASN A 16 15.26 16.43 -11.50
C ASN A 16 15.30 15.04 -10.83
N GLY A 17 14.16 14.36 -10.72
CA GLY A 17 14.07 13.04 -10.11
C GLY A 17 14.25 13.03 -8.59
N GLU A 18 13.90 14.10 -7.88
CA GLU A 18 13.90 14.16 -6.41
C GLU A 18 12.99 13.11 -5.79
N SER A 19 13.26 12.73 -4.53
CA SER A 19 12.39 11.81 -3.77
C SER A 19 11.04 12.44 -3.46
N LEU A 20 10.02 11.60 -3.17
CA LEU A 20 8.67 12.09 -2.86
C LEU A 20 8.65 13.15 -1.72
N PRO A 21 9.34 12.96 -0.57
CA PRO A 21 9.36 13.98 0.47
C PRO A 21 9.97 15.32 0.02
N GLU A 22 10.96 15.30 -0.88
CA GLU A 22 11.54 16.52 -1.46
C GLU A 22 10.51 17.26 -2.32
N ILE A 23 9.81 16.53 -3.18
CA ILE A 23 8.73 17.07 -4.02
C ILE A 23 7.63 17.68 -3.15
N ILE A 24 7.18 16.96 -2.11
CA ILE A 24 6.20 17.48 -1.14
C ILE A 24 6.72 18.76 -0.49
N GLY A 25 7.98 18.78 -0.10
CA GLY A 25 8.61 19.97 0.50
C GLY A 25 8.62 21.20 -0.40
N ARG A 26 8.84 20.99 -1.69
CA ARG A 26 8.84 22.06 -2.70
C ARG A 26 7.46 22.71 -2.88
N TYR A 27 6.39 21.94 -2.89
CA TYR A 27 5.03 22.43 -3.12
C TYR A 27 4.25 22.75 -1.84
N LEU A 28 4.48 22.03 -0.74
CA LEU A 28 3.75 22.21 0.52
C LEU A 28 4.59 22.80 1.67
N GLY A 29 5.87 23.07 1.41
CA GLY A 29 6.77 23.70 2.36
C GLY A 29 7.59 22.74 3.23
N SER A 30 8.65 23.27 3.87
CA SER A 30 9.66 22.48 4.58
C SER A 30 9.15 21.76 5.83
N ARG A 31 8.13 22.27 6.51
CA ARG A 31 7.51 21.59 7.66
C ARG A 31 6.77 20.35 7.21
N THR A 32 5.99 20.46 6.14
CA THR A 32 5.26 19.33 5.54
C THR A 32 6.22 18.28 5.01
N LYS A 33 7.38 18.67 4.42
CA LYS A 33 8.45 17.76 4.02
C LYS A 33 8.90 16.86 5.17
N LYS A 34 9.18 17.43 6.35
CA LYS A 34 9.63 16.65 7.51
C LYS A 34 8.58 15.64 7.96
N VAL A 35 7.31 16.05 8.03
CA VAL A 35 6.20 15.17 8.40
C VAL A 35 6.04 14.06 7.36
N ALA A 36 6.00 14.41 6.08
CA ALA A 36 5.90 13.43 5.00
C ALA A 36 7.07 12.44 4.97
N CYS A 37 8.30 12.90 5.28
CA CYS A 37 9.46 12.02 5.39
C CYS A 37 9.28 10.97 6.50
N VAL A 38 8.82 11.38 7.69
CA VAL A 38 8.55 10.47 8.80
C VAL A 38 7.48 9.45 8.41
N PHE A 39 6.35 9.89 7.83
CA PHE A 39 5.30 9.00 7.34
C PHE A 39 5.80 8.04 6.26
N THR A 40 6.65 8.52 5.36
CA THR A 40 7.22 7.68 4.30
C THR A 40 8.13 6.59 4.89
N VAL A 41 9.02 6.93 5.79
CA VAL A 41 9.94 5.95 6.43
C VAL A 41 9.14 4.95 7.26
N LEU A 42 8.18 5.43 8.05
CA LEU A 42 7.30 4.57 8.85
C LEU A 42 6.51 3.61 7.95
N LEU A 43 5.91 4.11 6.85
CA LEU A 43 5.22 3.28 5.88
C LEU A 43 6.13 2.19 5.31
N MET A 44 7.35 2.53 4.90
CA MET A 44 8.29 1.56 4.33
C MET A 44 8.68 0.46 5.33
N ILE A 45 8.84 0.80 6.59
CA ILE A 45 9.13 -0.16 7.68
C ILE A 45 7.93 -1.08 7.92
N LEU A 46 6.71 -0.52 7.97
CA LEU A 46 5.47 -1.29 8.12
C LEU A 46 5.25 -2.24 6.94
N VAL A 47 5.50 -1.77 5.69
CA VAL A 47 5.48 -2.62 4.49
C VAL A 47 6.48 -3.76 4.64
N GLY A 48 7.71 -3.46 5.07
CA GLY A 48 8.74 -4.48 5.31
C GLY A 48 8.27 -5.57 6.29
N ALA A 49 7.66 -5.19 7.41
CA ALA A 49 7.16 -6.12 8.40
C ALA A 49 5.96 -6.96 7.88
N VAL A 50 4.94 -6.30 7.29
CA VAL A 50 3.74 -6.96 6.78
C VAL A 50 4.08 -7.94 5.64
N PHE A 51 4.99 -7.56 4.75
CA PHE A 51 5.39 -8.36 3.59
C PHE A 51 6.44 -9.45 3.91
N VAL A 52 6.89 -9.54 5.15
CA VAL A 52 7.53 -10.74 5.70
C VAL A 52 6.48 -11.68 6.27
N SER A 53 5.55 -11.15 7.06
CA SER A 53 4.58 -11.96 7.83
C SER A 53 3.63 -12.74 6.93
N GLY A 54 3.01 -12.09 5.93
CA GLY A 54 2.04 -12.72 5.04
C GLY A 54 2.60 -13.92 4.25
N PRO A 55 3.70 -13.75 3.48
CA PRO A 55 4.35 -14.87 2.80
C PRO A 55 4.86 -15.97 3.73
N ALA A 56 5.35 -15.63 4.93
CA ALA A 56 5.82 -16.62 5.90
C ALA A 56 4.67 -17.53 6.37
N GLU A 57 3.49 -16.97 6.64
CA GLU A 57 2.30 -17.73 7.00
C GLU A 57 1.86 -18.68 5.87
N LEU A 58 1.85 -18.19 4.61
CA LEU A 58 1.52 -18.99 3.44
C LEU A 58 2.49 -20.15 3.22
N LEU A 59 3.78 -19.89 3.29
CA LEU A 59 4.82 -20.90 3.09
C LEU A 59 4.80 -21.95 4.20
N ALA A 60 4.58 -21.54 5.46
CA ALA A 60 4.44 -22.46 6.57
C ALA A 60 3.24 -23.41 6.41
N GLY A 61 2.12 -22.90 5.87
CA GLY A 61 0.94 -23.74 5.57
C GLY A 61 1.14 -24.75 4.41
N MET A 62 2.23 -24.62 3.63
CA MET A 62 2.55 -25.49 2.49
C MET A 62 3.71 -26.45 2.77
N THR A 63 4.48 -26.21 3.83
CA THR A 63 5.69 -26.95 4.15
C THR A 63 5.48 -27.86 5.37
N PRO A 64 6.32 -28.89 5.58
CA PRO A 64 6.25 -29.72 6.75
C PRO A 64 6.37 -28.90 8.05
N SER A 65 5.80 -29.39 9.14
CA SER A 65 5.75 -28.72 10.45
C SER A 65 7.11 -28.32 11.04
N ALA A 66 8.19 -28.91 10.54
CA ALA A 66 9.56 -28.51 10.90
C ALA A 66 9.98 -27.13 10.31
N LEU A 67 9.31 -26.68 9.25
CA LEU A 67 9.52 -25.39 8.60
C LEU A 67 8.36 -24.47 8.96
N ASP A 68 8.34 -24.03 10.19
CA ASP A 68 7.27 -23.22 10.76
C ASP A 68 7.30 -21.75 10.25
N VAL A 69 6.37 -20.94 10.72
CA VAL A 69 6.26 -19.53 10.35
C VAL A 69 7.53 -18.76 10.72
N TYR A 70 8.14 -19.05 11.87
CA TYR A 70 9.35 -18.36 12.33
C TYR A 70 10.55 -18.66 11.44
N PHE A 71 10.68 -19.91 10.96
CA PHE A 71 11.71 -20.29 10.00
C PHE A 71 11.59 -19.45 8.71
N TRP A 72 10.40 -19.39 8.13
CA TRP A 72 10.16 -18.63 6.90
C TRP A 72 10.32 -17.13 7.08
N MET A 73 9.93 -16.59 8.23
CA MET A 73 10.20 -15.19 8.58
C MET A 73 11.68 -14.86 8.54
N VAL A 74 12.49 -15.70 9.20
CA VAL A 74 13.95 -15.50 9.24
C VAL A 74 14.52 -15.57 7.82
N VAL A 75 14.12 -16.55 7.02
CA VAL A 75 14.59 -16.71 5.63
C VAL A 75 14.24 -15.49 4.78
N ILE A 76 12.99 -15.03 4.80
CA ILE A 76 12.54 -13.87 4.02
C ILE A 76 13.22 -12.60 4.51
N PHE A 77 13.36 -12.42 5.83
CA PHE A 77 14.00 -11.23 6.37
C PHE A 77 15.51 -11.19 6.07
N LEU A 78 16.21 -12.32 6.13
CA LEU A 78 17.60 -12.43 5.69
C LEU A 78 17.74 -12.09 4.20
N TYR A 79 16.80 -12.57 3.37
CA TYR A 79 16.74 -12.16 1.98
C TYR A 79 16.61 -10.63 1.83
N TYR A 80 15.75 -9.96 2.63
CA TYR A 80 15.60 -8.50 2.57
C TYR A 80 16.89 -7.76 2.98
N ILE A 81 17.59 -8.25 4.00
CA ILE A 81 18.88 -7.70 4.39
C ILE A 81 19.87 -7.80 3.23
N LEU A 82 20.01 -8.97 2.62
CA LEU A 82 20.90 -9.21 1.49
C LEU A 82 20.53 -8.34 0.29
N ALA A 83 19.25 -8.30 -0.06
CA ALA A 83 18.74 -7.54 -1.19
C ALA A 83 18.90 -6.02 -1.00
N THR A 84 18.75 -5.52 0.23
CA THR A 84 18.96 -4.10 0.54
C THR A 84 20.43 -3.70 0.48
N MET A 85 21.34 -4.63 0.79
CA MET A 85 22.78 -4.37 0.82
C MET A 85 23.49 -4.60 -0.51
N LEU A 86 23.04 -5.60 -1.29
CA LEU A 86 23.67 -6.04 -2.54
C LEU A 86 22.89 -5.53 -3.77
N PRO A 87 23.56 -5.32 -4.90
CA PRO A 87 22.89 -4.99 -6.16
C PRO A 87 22.31 -6.26 -6.80
N ILE A 88 21.33 -6.90 -6.17
CA ILE A 88 20.69 -8.16 -6.62
C ILE A 88 19.73 -7.90 -7.80
N ASP A 89 19.48 -6.66 -8.16
CA ASP A 89 18.52 -6.24 -9.20
C ASP A 89 18.64 -6.99 -10.52
N LYS A 90 19.86 -7.39 -10.90
CA LYS A 90 20.10 -8.15 -12.15
C LYS A 90 19.57 -9.59 -12.11
N ILE A 91 19.57 -10.21 -10.93
CA ILE A 91 19.10 -11.60 -10.75
C ILE A 91 17.57 -11.57 -10.62
N ILE A 92 17.08 -10.73 -9.75
CA ILE A 92 15.65 -10.57 -9.45
C ILE A 92 14.90 -10.10 -10.70
N GLY A 93 15.44 -9.14 -11.45
CA GLY A 93 14.82 -8.63 -12.67
C GLY A 93 14.58 -9.69 -13.76
N ARG A 94 15.29 -10.82 -13.73
CA ARG A 94 15.02 -11.97 -14.63
C ARG A 94 13.88 -12.85 -14.13
N ILE A 95 13.64 -12.89 -12.83
CA ILE A 95 12.62 -13.74 -12.20
C ILE A 95 11.25 -13.02 -12.15
N TYR A 96 11.25 -11.69 -12.08
CA TYR A 96 10.01 -10.89 -12.02
C TYR A 96 8.99 -11.18 -13.14
N PRO A 97 9.37 -11.38 -14.41
CA PRO A 97 8.39 -11.74 -15.44
C PRO A 97 7.66 -13.04 -15.16
N LEU A 98 8.34 -14.04 -14.55
CA LEU A 98 7.70 -15.29 -14.14
C LEU A 98 6.66 -15.07 -13.04
N PHE A 99 7.00 -14.26 -12.04
CA PHE A 99 6.07 -13.92 -10.96
C PHE A 99 4.87 -13.10 -11.47
N ALA A 100 5.12 -12.14 -12.36
CA ALA A 100 4.05 -11.37 -12.99
C ALA A 100 3.12 -12.28 -13.81
N PHE A 101 3.66 -13.23 -14.55
CA PHE A 101 2.89 -14.22 -15.29
C PHE A 101 2.04 -15.09 -14.33
N ALA A 102 2.62 -15.60 -13.24
CA ALA A 102 1.92 -16.39 -12.25
C ALA A 102 0.76 -15.61 -11.60
N LEU A 103 1.00 -14.35 -11.26
CA LEU A 103 -0.02 -13.47 -10.68
C LEU A 103 -1.16 -13.16 -11.66
N LEU A 104 -0.83 -12.86 -12.92
CA LEU A 104 -1.84 -12.62 -13.96
C LEU A 104 -2.62 -13.88 -14.31
N PHE A 105 -1.96 -15.03 -14.38
CA PHE A 105 -2.61 -16.33 -14.58
C PHE A 105 -3.62 -16.60 -13.46
N MET A 106 -3.24 -16.38 -12.22
CA MET A 106 -4.13 -16.49 -11.06
C MET A 106 -5.33 -15.55 -11.19
N ALA A 107 -5.09 -14.28 -11.47
CA ALA A 107 -6.18 -13.28 -11.57
C ALA A 107 -7.17 -13.63 -12.69
N VAL A 108 -6.67 -14.00 -13.87
CA VAL A 108 -7.51 -14.43 -15.00
C VAL A 108 -8.23 -15.73 -14.68
N GLY A 109 -7.55 -16.69 -14.07
CA GLY A 109 -8.16 -17.99 -13.66
C GLY A 109 -9.31 -17.80 -12.68
N ILE A 110 -9.12 -16.96 -11.64
CA ILE A 110 -10.17 -16.64 -10.66
C ILE A 110 -11.33 -15.89 -11.34
N LEU A 111 -11.05 -14.94 -12.25
CA LEU A 111 -12.08 -14.24 -13.00
C LEU A 111 -12.93 -15.20 -13.85
N VAL A 112 -12.28 -16.13 -14.55
CA VAL A 112 -12.98 -17.18 -15.33
C VAL A 112 -13.85 -18.03 -14.43
N MET A 113 -13.34 -18.44 -13.27
CA MET A 113 -14.10 -19.25 -12.31
C MET A 113 -15.25 -18.47 -11.68
N LEU A 114 -15.11 -17.18 -11.42
CA LEU A 114 -16.23 -16.31 -11.02
C LEU A 114 -17.33 -16.29 -12.08
N TYR A 115 -16.96 -16.21 -13.35
CA TYR A 115 -17.93 -16.26 -14.44
C TYR A 115 -18.61 -17.61 -14.56
N VAL A 116 -17.86 -18.73 -14.48
CA VAL A 116 -18.39 -20.09 -14.57
C VAL A 116 -19.31 -20.44 -13.40
N LYS A 117 -18.88 -20.10 -12.18
CA LYS A 117 -19.67 -20.35 -10.95
C LYS A 117 -20.86 -19.40 -10.83
N SER A 118 -20.77 -18.21 -11.46
CA SER A 118 -21.79 -17.15 -11.42
C SER A 118 -22.42 -16.96 -10.03
N PRO A 119 -21.62 -16.73 -8.97
CA PRO A 119 -22.15 -16.65 -7.62
C PRO A 119 -23.09 -15.44 -7.49
N ALA A 120 -24.16 -15.59 -6.71
CA ALA A 120 -25.04 -14.49 -6.35
C ALA A 120 -24.28 -13.57 -5.38
N LEU A 121 -23.64 -12.54 -5.90
CA LEU A 121 -23.00 -11.52 -5.08
C LEU A 121 -24.07 -10.56 -4.53
N PRO A 122 -23.92 -10.06 -3.27
CA PRO A 122 -24.87 -9.11 -2.71
C PRO A 122 -24.83 -7.80 -3.50
N GLU A 123 -25.98 -7.21 -3.71
CA GLU A 123 -26.08 -5.90 -4.32
C GLU A 123 -25.43 -4.83 -3.44
N MET A 124 -24.79 -3.84 -4.06
CA MET A 124 -24.02 -2.82 -3.32
C MET A 124 -24.89 -2.04 -2.32
N TRP A 125 -26.15 -1.78 -2.66
CA TRP A 125 -27.11 -1.07 -1.79
C TRP A 125 -27.68 -1.92 -0.65
N GLU A 126 -27.65 -3.25 -0.75
CA GLU A 126 -28.03 -4.13 0.36
C GLU A 126 -27.00 -4.10 1.50
N GLY A 127 -25.74 -3.78 1.17
CA GLY A 127 -24.65 -3.65 2.12
C GLY A 127 -24.60 -2.30 2.87
N PHE A 128 -25.34 -1.28 2.44
CA PHE A 128 -25.38 0.01 3.12
C PHE A 128 -26.15 0.00 4.45
N GLY A 129 -26.80 -1.11 4.79
CA GLY A 129 -27.47 -1.29 6.08
C GLY A 129 -26.49 -1.66 7.20
N THR A 130 -26.82 -1.26 8.38
CA THR A 130 -26.16 -1.28 9.68
C THR A 130 -25.61 -2.61 10.23
N LYS A 131 -25.32 -3.60 9.42
CA LYS A 131 -24.79 -4.91 9.89
C LYS A 131 -23.41 -4.84 10.56
N TYR A 132 -22.73 -3.69 10.50
CA TYR A 132 -21.35 -3.51 10.97
C TYR A 132 -21.21 -2.30 11.90
N GLU A 133 -21.94 -2.27 13.01
CA GLU A 133 -21.88 -1.20 14.01
C GLU A 133 -20.45 -0.93 14.52
N LYS A 134 -19.62 -1.98 14.62
CA LYS A 134 -18.22 -1.87 15.05
C LYS A 134 -17.24 -1.40 13.96
N ASN A 135 -17.61 -1.54 12.68
CA ASN A 135 -16.76 -1.17 11.55
C ASN A 135 -17.60 -0.41 10.51
N PRO A 136 -17.88 0.87 10.73
CA PRO A 136 -18.69 1.67 9.82
C PRO A 136 -18.04 1.76 8.45
N ILE A 137 -18.85 1.75 7.40
CA ILE A 137 -18.38 1.85 6.00
C ILE A 137 -17.44 3.05 5.83
N PHE A 138 -17.87 4.21 6.33
CA PHE A 138 -17.00 5.38 6.41
C PHE A 138 -16.45 5.51 7.85
N PRO A 139 -15.13 5.59 8.03
CA PRO A 139 -14.03 5.68 7.04
C PRO A 139 -13.38 4.33 6.72
N MET A 140 -13.78 3.22 7.38
CA MET A 140 -13.04 1.94 7.41
C MET A 140 -12.85 1.33 6.01
N MET A 141 -13.93 1.25 5.23
CA MET A 141 -13.87 0.69 3.87
C MET A 141 -12.93 1.51 2.98
N PHE A 142 -12.96 2.84 3.09
CA PHE A 142 -12.13 3.71 2.24
C PHE A 142 -10.63 3.62 2.56
N ILE A 143 -10.25 3.30 3.79
CA ILE A 143 -8.86 3.00 4.12
C ILE A 143 -8.42 1.68 3.45
N SER A 144 -9.29 0.67 3.46
CA SER A 144 -8.97 -0.66 2.92
C SER A 144 -8.89 -0.67 1.39
N ILE A 145 -9.89 -0.09 0.68
CA ILE A 145 -9.98 -0.15 -0.78
C ILE A 145 -9.11 0.88 -1.49
N ALA A 146 -8.74 1.98 -0.82
CA ALA A 146 -8.02 3.07 -1.46
C ALA A 146 -6.61 2.66 -1.90
N CYS A 147 -6.01 1.60 -1.37
CA CYS A 147 -4.69 1.12 -1.78
C CYS A 147 -4.64 0.78 -3.29
N GLY A 148 -5.69 0.15 -3.83
CA GLY A 148 -5.80 -0.14 -5.27
C GLY A 148 -6.20 1.05 -6.14
N ALA A 149 -6.59 2.18 -5.54
CA ALA A 149 -7.01 3.38 -6.28
C ALA A 149 -6.06 4.56 -6.08
N ILE A 150 -5.60 4.78 -4.84
CA ILE A 150 -4.75 5.91 -4.43
C ILE A 150 -3.79 5.39 -3.36
N SER A 151 -2.56 5.05 -3.72
CA SER A 151 -1.60 4.44 -2.81
C SER A 151 -0.41 5.37 -2.53
N GLY A 152 -0.16 5.65 -1.26
CA GLY A 152 1.04 6.36 -0.82
C GLY A 152 2.32 5.57 -1.06
N PHE A 153 2.25 4.22 -1.00
CA PHE A 153 3.38 3.37 -1.34
C PHE A 153 3.78 3.54 -2.81
N HIS A 154 2.82 3.49 -3.74
CA HIS A 154 3.07 3.74 -5.16
C HIS A 154 3.64 5.13 -5.41
N ALA A 155 3.15 6.14 -4.70
CA ALA A 155 3.68 7.50 -4.79
C ALA A 155 5.17 7.59 -4.40
N THR A 156 5.64 6.77 -3.45
CA THR A 156 7.07 6.71 -3.09
C THR A 156 7.92 6.01 -4.16
N GLN A 157 7.35 5.04 -4.86
CA GLN A 157 8.05 4.28 -5.90
C GLN A 157 8.05 5.02 -7.24
N SER A 158 7.04 5.83 -7.53
CA SER A 158 6.91 6.57 -8.79
C SER A 158 8.14 7.40 -9.16
N PRO A 159 8.76 8.20 -8.27
CA PRO A 159 9.98 8.92 -8.59
C PRO A 159 11.16 8.02 -8.91
N LEU A 160 11.27 6.87 -8.25
CA LEU A 160 12.35 5.90 -8.49
C LEU A 160 12.17 5.22 -9.85
N MET A 161 10.96 4.75 -10.16
CA MET A 161 10.62 4.16 -11.46
C MET A 161 10.79 5.19 -12.59
N ALA A 162 10.40 6.42 -12.35
CA ALA A 162 10.52 7.48 -13.31
C ALA A 162 11.98 7.74 -13.74
N ARG A 163 12.97 7.54 -12.86
CA ARG A 163 14.41 7.61 -13.19
C ARG A 163 14.86 6.49 -14.15
N CYS A 164 14.13 5.38 -14.20
CA CYS A 164 14.48 4.19 -14.99
C CYS A 164 13.84 4.22 -16.39
N ILE A 165 12.92 5.14 -16.67
CA ILE A 165 12.22 5.21 -17.94
C ILE A 165 13.12 5.84 -18.99
N THR A 166 13.34 5.12 -20.09
CA THR A 166 14.17 5.55 -21.22
C THR A 166 13.38 6.29 -22.30
N ASN A 167 12.05 6.09 -22.38
CA ASN A 167 11.19 6.71 -23.38
C ASN A 167 9.84 7.11 -22.76
N GLU A 168 9.46 8.36 -22.95
CA GLU A 168 8.19 8.92 -22.44
C GLU A 168 6.94 8.16 -22.90
N LYS A 169 6.96 7.52 -24.07
CA LYS A 169 5.85 6.70 -24.58
C LYS A 169 5.47 5.55 -23.63
N HIS A 170 6.43 5.07 -22.84
CA HIS A 170 6.19 3.99 -21.86
C HIS A 170 5.59 4.46 -20.55
N CYS A 171 5.52 5.73 -20.30
CA CYS A 171 5.06 6.28 -19.04
C CYS A 171 3.59 5.99 -18.77
N ARG A 172 2.73 6.18 -19.76
CA ARG A 172 1.30 5.91 -19.61
C ARG A 172 1.02 4.42 -19.30
N PRO A 173 1.53 3.44 -20.05
CA PRO A 173 1.33 2.04 -19.68
C PRO A 173 1.97 1.66 -18.33
N ILE A 174 3.15 2.20 -17.98
CA ILE A 174 3.83 1.86 -16.71
C ILE A 174 3.07 2.43 -15.52
N PHE A 175 2.77 3.72 -15.48
CA PHE A 175 2.12 4.32 -14.30
C PHE A 175 0.61 4.12 -14.28
N TYR A 176 -0.10 4.52 -15.32
CA TYR A 176 -1.54 4.41 -15.39
C TYR A 176 -2.00 2.96 -15.62
N GLY A 177 -1.35 2.26 -16.54
CA GLY A 177 -1.69 0.87 -16.85
C GLY A 177 -1.50 -0.05 -15.64
N ALA A 178 -0.42 0.11 -14.87
CA ALA A 178 -0.19 -0.66 -13.65
C ALA A 178 -1.30 -0.44 -12.62
N MET A 179 -1.70 0.81 -12.36
CA MET A 179 -2.76 1.12 -11.39
C MET A 179 -4.13 0.58 -11.83
N VAL A 180 -4.44 0.64 -13.13
CA VAL A 180 -5.68 0.03 -13.66
C VAL A 180 -5.66 -1.49 -13.48
N THR A 181 -4.53 -2.12 -13.80
CA THR A 181 -4.38 -3.58 -13.63
C THR A 181 -4.51 -3.98 -12.17
N GLU A 182 -3.87 -3.25 -11.25
CA GLU A 182 -4.00 -3.48 -9.80
C GLU A 182 -5.46 -3.35 -9.35
N GLY A 183 -6.16 -2.30 -9.77
CA GLY A 183 -7.57 -2.10 -9.44
C GLY A 183 -8.47 -3.23 -9.93
N ILE A 184 -8.24 -3.73 -11.16
CA ILE A 184 -8.97 -4.88 -11.70
C ILE A 184 -8.70 -6.15 -10.88
N VAL A 185 -7.44 -6.44 -10.56
CA VAL A 185 -7.06 -7.61 -9.74
C VAL A 185 -7.67 -7.50 -8.34
N ALA A 186 -7.68 -6.31 -7.75
CA ALA A 186 -8.31 -6.07 -6.45
C ALA A 186 -9.83 -6.32 -6.49
N LEU A 187 -10.53 -5.91 -7.56
CA LEU A 187 -11.96 -6.18 -7.74
C LEU A 187 -12.25 -7.67 -7.91
N ILE A 188 -11.41 -8.40 -8.65
CA ILE A 188 -11.53 -9.87 -8.80
C ILE A 188 -11.42 -10.54 -7.42
N TRP A 189 -10.44 -10.15 -6.61
CA TRP A 189 -10.27 -10.67 -5.26
C TRP A 189 -11.39 -10.28 -4.32
N ALA A 190 -11.90 -9.04 -4.42
CA ALA A 190 -13.04 -8.61 -3.62
C ALA A 190 -14.29 -9.47 -3.91
N ALA A 191 -14.59 -9.74 -5.18
CA ALA A 191 -15.70 -10.59 -5.57
C ALA A 191 -15.50 -12.04 -5.09
N ALA A 192 -14.32 -12.62 -5.29
CA ALA A 192 -14.00 -13.98 -4.88
C ALA A 192 -14.05 -14.14 -3.36
N ALA A 193 -13.51 -13.21 -2.60
CA ALA A 193 -13.55 -13.22 -1.14
C ALA A 193 -14.99 -13.03 -0.61
N THR A 194 -15.78 -12.16 -1.22
CA THR A 194 -17.19 -11.99 -0.85
C THR A 194 -17.96 -13.31 -0.97
N TYR A 195 -17.81 -14.01 -2.09
CA TYR A 195 -18.41 -15.33 -2.28
C TYR A 195 -17.90 -16.35 -1.25
N PHE A 196 -16.59 -16.39 -1.01
CA PHE A 196 -15.99 -17.29 -0.02
C PHE A 196 -16.59 -17.09 1.38
N PHE A 197 -16.73 -15.83 1.82
CA PHE A 197 -17.29 -15.51 3.13
C PHE A 197 -18.79 -15.71 3.23
N GLN A 198 -19.54 -15.64 2.13
CA GLN A 198 -20.96 -16.02 2.11
C GLN A 198 -21.15 -17.52 2.38
N GLU A 199 -20.29 -18.38 1.81
CA GLU A 199 -20.39 -19.82 2.00
C GLU A 199 -19.80 -20.31 3.33
N ASN A 200 -18.65 -19.79 3.72
CA ASN A 200 -17.87 -20.33 4.85
C ASN A 200 -18.05 -19.51 6.15
N GLY A 201 -18.53 -18.26 6.06
CA GLY A 201 -18.55 -17.35 7.19
C GLY A 201 -17.20 -16.67 7.43
N ILE A 202 -17.12 -15.78 8.42
CA ILE A 202 -15.91 -15.00 8.74
C ILE A 202 -14.93 -15.81 9.60
N VAL A 203 -15.41 -16.81 10.32
CA VAL A 203 -14.65 -17.63 11.25
C VAL A 203 -14.62 -19.05 10.76
N ASP A 204 -13.45 -19.66 10.73
CA ASP A 204 -13.28 -21.08 10.42
C ASP A 204 -14.00 -21.92 11.48
N LYS A 205 -14.96 -22.72 11.03
CA LYS A 205 -15.82 -23.55 11.89
C LYS A 205 -15.05 -24.65 12.62
N VAL A 206 -13.87 -25.02 12.12
CA VAL A 206 -13.02 -26.08 12.68
C VAL A 206 -12.08 -25.52 13.74
N THR A 207 -11.43 -24.39 13.45
CA THR A 207 -10.41 -23.80 14.34
C THR A 207 -10.96 -22.71 15.28
N GLY A 208 -12.17 -22.19 15.00
CA GLY A 208 -12.75 -21.08 15.75
C GLY A 208 -12.03 -19.74 15.56
N VAL A 209 -11.08 -19.67 14.63
CA VAL A 209 -10.27 -18.48 14.35
C VAL A 209 -10.77 -17.78 13.08
N ALA A 210 -10.74 -16.45 13.06
CA ALA A 210 -11.07 -15.70 11.86
C ALA A 210 -10.10 -16.02 10.71
N TYR A 211 -10.64 -16.17 9.51
CA TYR A 211 -9.81 -16.43 8.33
C TYR A 211 -8.82 -15.30 8.08
N SER A 212 -7.55 -15.64 7.88
CA SER A 212 -6.55 -14.68 7.37
C SER A 212 -6.73 -14.50 5.86
N GLY A 213 -6.38 -13.32 5.34
CA GLY A 213 -6.44 -13.06 3.90
C GLY A 213 -5.57 -14.03 3.08
N ALA A 214 -4.44 -14.43 3.64
CA ALA A 214 -3.54 -15.42 3.07
C ALA A 214 -4.22 -16.80 2.93
N LYS A 215 -4.92 -17.26 3.98
CA LYS A 215 -5.65 -18.52 3.95
C LYS A 215 -6.79 -18.47 2.95
N VAL A 216 -7.60 -17.41 2.94
CA VAL A 216 -8.70 -17.23 1.97
C VAL A 216 -8.17 -17.31 0.53
N ALA A 217 -7.09 -16.60 0.23
CA ALA A 217 -6.49 -16.61 -1.08
C ALA A 217 -5.97 -18.00 -1.49
N THR A 218 -5.40 -18.75 -0.54
CA THR A 218 -4.91 -20.11 -0.77
C THR A 218 -6.07 -21.07 -1.04
N ASP A 219 -7.11 -21.03 -0.21
CA ASP A 219 -8.25 -21.92 -0.30
C ASP A 219 -9.02 -21.70 -1.62
N ILE A 220 -9.32 -20.44 -1.96
CA ILE A 220 -9.94 -20.10 -3.24
C ILE A 220 -9.08 -20.60 -4.42
N SER A 221 -7.76 -20.37 -4.37
CA SER A 221 -6.87 -20.75 -5.47
C SER A 221 -6.80 -22.27 -5.66
N LYS A 222 -6.76 -23.03 -4.57
CA LYS A 222 -6.76 -24.51 -4.62
C LYS A 222 -8.09 -25.08 -5.10
N ASP A 223 -9.20 -24.57 -4.57
CA ASP A 223 -10.53 -25.07 -4.91
C ASP A 223 -10.92 -24.76 -6.35
N TRP A 224 -10.55 -23.58 -6.85
CA TRP A 224 -11.01 -23.13 -8.15
C TRP A 224 -10.06 -23.48 -9.29
N LEU A 225 -8.77 -23.44 -9.05
CA LEU A 225 -7.76 -23.67 -10.08
C LEU A 225 -7.13 -25.06 -10.03
N GLY A 226 -7.56 -25.89 -9.07
CA GLY A 226 -7.01 -27.23 -8.87
C GLY A 226 -5.57 -27.26 -8.39
N ALA A 227 -4.95 -28.41 -8.35
CA ALA A 227 -3.61 -28.58 -7.76
C ALA A 227 -2.53 -27.75 -8.47
N PHE A 228 -2.46 -27.81 -9.80
CA PHE A 228 -1.45 -27.09 -10.57
C PHE A 228 -1.68 -25.57 -10.56
N GLY A 229 -2.92 -25.17 -10.83
CA GLY A 229 -3.29 -23.75 -10.81
C GLY A 229 -3.16 -23.14 -9.43
N GLY A 230 -3.48 -23.91 -8.38
CA GLY A 230 -3.29 -23.51 -6.98
C GLY A 230 -1.81 -23.25 -6.64
N ILE A 231 -0.89 -24.12 -7.04
CA ILE A 231 0.56 -23.91 -6.83
C ILE A 231 1.03 -22.64 -7.54
N LEU A 232 0.63 -22.46 -8.79
CA LEU A 232 1.02 -21.28 -9.57
C LEU A 232 0.46 -19.98 -8.97
N ALA A 233 -0.80 -20.02 -8.51
CA ALA A 233 -1.43 -18.90 -7.84
C ALA A 233 -0.72 -18.52 -6.53
N ILE A 234 -0.40 -19.51 -5.71
CA ILE A 234 0.30 -19.30 -4.45
C ILE A 234 1.71 -18.74 -4.71
N LEU A 235 2.39 -19.22 -5.74
CA LEU A 235 3.68 -18.66 -6.13
C LEU A 235 3.57 -17.15 -6.44
N GLY A 236 2.53 -16.74 -7.16
CA GLY A 236 2.26 -15.33 -7.42
C GLY A 236 1.96 -14.53 -6.14
N ILE A 237 1.12 -15.08 -5.25
CA ILE A 237 0.72 -14.42 -4.00
C ILE A 237 1.92 -14.28 -3.04
N VAL A 238 2.81 -15.26 -2.97
CA VAL A 238 4.01 -15.22 -2.11
C VAL A 238 5.07 -14.28 -2.69
N ALA A 239 5.30 -14.36 -4.00
CA ALA A 239 6.37 -13.62 -4.65
C ALA A 239 6.13 -12.10 -4.69
N ALA A 240 4.89 -11.67 -4.90
CA ALA A 240 4.55 -10.26 -5.02
C ALA A 240 4.88 -9.45 -3.75
N PRO A 241 4.48 -9.86 -2.52
CA PRO A 241 4.88 -9.17 -1.30
C PRO A 241 6.39 -9.23 -1.04
N ILE A 242 7.05 -10.36 -1.30
CA ILE A 242 8.50 -10.49 -1.07
C ILE A 242 9.28 -9.48 -1.92
N THR A 243 8.93 -9.31 -3.18
CA THR A 243 9.58 -8.35 -4.07
C THR A 243 9.27 -6.90 -3.69
N SER A 244 8.06 -6.65 -3.20
CA SER A 244 7.64 -5.31 -2.75
C SER A 244 8.29 -4.92 -1.43
N GLY A 245 8.44 -5.86 -0.49
CA GLY A 245 9.09 -5.62 0.81
C GLY A 245 10.59 -5.31 0.69
N ASP A 246 11.30 -6.02 -0.18
CA ASP A 246 12.69 -5.69 -0.53
C ASP A 246 12.81 -4.26 -1.05
N THR A 247 11.96 -3.89 -2.00
CA THR A 247 11.94 -2.55 -2.59
C THR A 247 11.58 -1.49 -1.55
N ALA A 248 10.68 -1.77 -0.62
CA ALA A 248 10.28 -0.87 0.44
C ALA A 248 11.44 -0.54 1.39
N LEU A 249 12.13 -1.56 1.92
CA LEU A 249 13.26 -1.35 2.85
C LEU A 249 14.45 -0.65 2.18
N ARG A 250 14.69 -0.94 0.89
CA ARG A 250 15.67 -0.23 0.08
C ARG A 250 15.30 1.24 -0.10
N SER A 251 14.03 1.52 -0.37
CA SER A 251 13.51 2.89 -0.50
C SER A 251 13.59 3.65 0.81
N ALA A 252 13.25 3.01 1.96
CA ALA A 252 13.43 3.60 3.28
C ALA A 252 14.87 4.06 3.50
N ARG A 253 15.85 3.19 3.21
CA ARG A 253 17.26 3.53 3.30
C ARG A 253 17.63 4.74 2.44
N LEU A 254 17.20 4.77 1.18
CA LEU A 254 17.51 5.85 0.27
C LEU A 254 16.89 7.17 0.70
N ILE A 255 15.64 7.16 1.15
CA ILE A 255 14.93 8.37 1.62
C ILE A 255 15.59 8.93 2.88
N VAL A 256 15.98 8.07 3.83
CA VAL A 256 16.72 8.49 5.04
C VAL A 256 18.08 9.04 4.67
N ALA A 257 18.78 8.40 3.73
CA ALA A 257 20.07 8.88 3.24
C ALA A 257 19.97 10.25 2.55
N ASP A 258 18.96 10.45 1.71
CA ASP A 258 18.70 11.72 1.03
C ASP A 258 18.37 12.84 2.07
N PHE A 259 17.55 12.52 3.08
CA PHE A 259 17.14 13.45 4.11
C PHE A 259 18.33 13.94 4.97
N PHE A 260 19.26 13.04 5.32
CA PHE A 260 20.47 13.35 6.10
C PHE A 260 21.68 13.68 5.23
N HIS A 261 21.53 13.74 3.89
CA HIS A 261 22.61 13.98 2.93
C HIS A 261 23.80 13.03 3.09
N VAL A 262 23.54 11.75 3.40
CA VAL A 262 24.55 10.72 3.60
C VAL A 262 24.85 9.98 2.29
N GLU A 263 26.09 10.06 1.83
CA GLU A 263 26.55 9.33 0.65
C GLU A 263 26.44 7.80 0.83
N GLN A 264 25.86 7.12 -0.16
CA GLN A 264 25.59 5.68 -0.13
C GLN A 264 26.67 4.81 -0.80
N ARG A 265 27.83 5.37 -1.13
CA ARG A 265 28.94 4.59 -1.77
C ARG A 265 29.60 3.62 -0.81
N SER A 266 29.75 3.99 0.47
CA SER A 266 30.39 3.17 1.50
C SER A 266 29.40 2.18 2.13
N ILE A 267 29.80 0.90 2.27
CA ILE A 267 29.01 -0.14 2.95
C ILE A 267 28.75 0.22 4.42
N ALA A 268 29.74 0.80 5.11
CA ALA A 268 29.59 1.24 6.49
C ALA A 268 28.51 2.31 6.65
N LYS A 269 28.45 3.30 5.75
CA LYS A 269 27.42 4.34 5.77
C LYS A 269 26.03 3.75 5.45
N ARG A 270 25.94 2.74 4.58
CA ARG A 270 24.68 2.00 4.31
C ARG A 270 24.22 1.24 5.55
N LEU A 271 25.11 0.51 6.20
CA LEU A 271 24.82 -0.23 7.44
C LEU A 271 24.32 0.70 8.56
N PHE A 272 24.93 1.87 8.71
CA PHE A 272 24.53 2.84 9.72
C PHE A 272 23.06 3.26 9.60
N ILE A 273 22.55 3.38 8.38
CA ILE A 273 21.13 3.69 8.12
C ILE A 273 20.27 2.42 8.17
N CYS A 274 20.75 1.29 7.66
CA CYS A 274 19.96 0.06 7.58
C CYS A 274 19.73 -0.58 8.95
N ILE A 275 20.72 -0.56 9.86
CA ILE A 275 20.62 -1.21 11.17
C ILE A 275 19.42 -0.70 11.98
N PRO A 276 19.19 0.61 12.17
CA PRO A 276 18.01 1.10 12.86
C PRO A 276 16.70 0.69 12.17
N ILE A 277 16.63 0.73 10.82
CA ILE A 277 15.45 0.33 10.05
C ILE A 277 15.16 -1.14 10.29
N PHE A 278 16.17 -2.02 10.16
CA PHE A 278 16.00 -3.45 10.38
C PHE A 278 15.63 -3.78 11.83
N LEU A 279 16.23 -3.08 12.80
CA LEU A 279 15.90 -3.28 14.21
C LEU A 279 14.41 -2.97 14.48
N VAL A 280 13.91 -1.84 13.99
CA VAL A 280 12.50 -1.49 14.16
C VAL A 280 11.61 -2.50 13.44
N THR A 281 11.99 -2.95 12.24
CA THR A 281 11.24 -3.99 11.51
C THR A 281 11.20 -5.30 12.30
N ILE A 282 12.31 -5.73 12.91
CA ILE A 282 12.36 -6.93 13.78
C ILE A 282 11.43 -6.76 14.99
N LEU A 283 11.46 -5.61 15.65
CA LEU A 283 10.59 -5.35 16.80
C LEU A 283 9.10 -5.43 16.40
N LEU A 284 8.73 -4.90 15.25
CA LEU A 284 7.37 -5.02 14.71
C LEU A 284 7.01 -6.48 14.38
N LEU A 285 7.94 -7.25 13.82
CA LEU A 285 7.72 -8.68 13.55
C LEU A 285 7.53 -9.47 14.85
N VAL A 286 8.37 -9.24 15.86
CA VAL A 286 8.22 -9.89 17.18
C VAL A 286 6.86 -9.54 17.81
N TYR A 287 6.44 -8.27 17.73
CA TYR A 287 5.12 -7.86 18.21
C TYR A 287 3.99 -8.53 17.41
N SER A 288 4.12 -8.59 16.07
CA SER A 288 3.11 -9.19 15.18
C SER A 288 2.78 -10.65 15.51
N PHE A 289 3.78 -11.40 15.99
CA PHE A 289 3.62 -12.83 16.31
C PHE A 289 3.49 -13.10 17.81
N GLY A 290 3.86 -12.15 18.64
CA GLY A 290 3.70 -12.24 20.10
C GLY A 290 2.27 -12.00 20.58
N ASP A 291 1.45 -11.32 19.79
CA ASP A 291 0.06 -11.00 20.09
C ASP A 291 -0.86 -11.52 18.97
N ALA A 292 -1.95 -12.20 19.33
CA ALA A 292 -2.95 -12.74 18.38
C ALA A 292 -3.58 -11.66 17.48
N GLU A 293 -3.67 -10.41 17.95
CA GLU A 293 -4.15 -9.26 17.17
C GLU A 293 -3.00 -8.42 16.58
N GLY A 294 -1.75 -8.70 16.93
CA GLY A 294 -0.58 -7.88 16.58
C GLY A 294 -0.43 -7.66 15.08
N PHE A 295 -0.57 -8.71 14.27
CA PHE A 295 -0.54 -8.58 12.81
C PHE A 295 -1.65 -7.67 12.27
N LYS A 296 -2.88 -7.80 12.79
CA LYS A 296 -4.02 -6.98 12.34
C LYS A 296 -3.81 -5.50 12.68
N ILE A 297 -3.25 -5.21 13.84
CA ILE A 297 -2.92 -3.84 14.27
C ILE A 297 -1.87 -3.23 13.33
N ILE A 298 -0.78 -3.96 13.05
CA ILE A 298 0.27 -3.49 12.13
C ILE A 298 -0.29 -3.29 10.72
N TRP A 299 -1.13 -4.22 10.24
CA TRP A 299 -1.79 -4.10 8.94
C TRP A 299 -2.66 -2.84 8.83
N ARG A 300 -3.42 -2.52 9.88
CA ARG A 300 -4.27 -1.32 9.91
C ARG A 300 -3.46 -0.04 9.95
N TYR A 301 -2.40 0.02 10.75
CA TYR A 301 -1.46 1.14 10.73
C TYR A 301 -0.77 1.30 9.38
N PHE A 302 -0.36 0.20 8.75
CA PHE A 302 0.15 0.21 7.39
C PHE A 302 -0.85 0.84 6.42
N ALA A 303 -2.10 0.39 6.44
CA ALA A 303 -3.15 0.93 5.58
C ALA A 303 -3.37 2.43 5.82
N TRP A 304 -3.47 2.85 7.08
CA TRP A 304 -3.65 4.26 7.42
C TRP A 304 -2.45 5.14 7.02
N CYS A 305 -1.23 4.71 7.29
CA CYS A 305 -0.01 5.43 6.88
C CYS A 305 0.08 5.56 5.35
N ASN A 306 -0.28 4.49 4.63
CA ASN A 306 -0.32 4.49 3.18
C ASN A 306 -1.30 5.55 2.65
N GLN A 307 -2.51 5.60 3.19
CA GLN A 307 -3.51 6.59 2.77
C GLN A 307 -3.15 8.01 3.20
N THR A 308 -2.58 8.19 4.37
CA THR A 308 -2.10 9.51 4.84
C THR A 308 -1.01 10.06 3.92
N LEU A 309 -0.09 9.22 3.48
CA LEU A 309 0.93 9.64 2.53
C LEU A 309 0.34 9.98 1.15
N SER A 310 -0.70 9.26 0.73
CA SER A 310 -1.44 9.61 -0.50
C SER A 310 -2.12 10.98 -0.40
N VAL A 311 -2.59 11.38 0.77
CA VAL A 311 -3.15 12.74 1.00
C VAL A 311 -2.09 13.81 0.73
N PHE A 312 -0.88 13.68 1.31
CA PHE A 312 0.21 14.62 1.02
C PHE A 312 0.55 14.70 -0.47
N THR A 313 0.56 13.55 -1.14
CA THR A 313 0.83 13.46 -2.58
C THR A 313 -0.25 14.16 -3.38
N LEU A 314 -1.53 13.91 -3.11
CA LEU A 314 -2.65 14.55 -3.78
C LEU A 314 -2.62 16.08 -3.62
N TRP A 315 -2.34 16.59 -2.42
CA TRP A 315 -2.19 18.02 -2.18
C TRP A 315 -1.00 18.61 -2.93
N ALA A 316 0.16 17.93 -2.96
CA ALA A 316 1.32 18.39 -3.72
C ALA A 316 1.03 18.46 -5.21
N ILE A 317 0.35 17.46 -5.78
CA ILE A 317 -0.07 17.44 -7.18
C ILE A 317 -1.11 18.56 -7.45
N THR A 318 -2.04 18.79 -6.52
CA THR A 318 -3.04 19.86 -6.66
C THR A 318 -2.36 21.23 -6.76
N VAL A 319 -1.42 21.51 -5.86
CA VAL A 319 -0.64 22.74 -5.87
C VAL A 319 0.16 22.90 -7.17
N TRP A 320 0.81 21.81 -7.61
CA TRP A 320 1.55 21.81 -8.86
C TRP A 320 0.64 22.07 -10.07
N LEU A 321 -0.54 21.45 -10.15
CA LEU A 321 -1.49 21.67 -11.24
C LEU A 321 -1.97 23.13 -11.31
N VAL A 322 -2.21 23.75 -10.15
CA VAL A 322 -2.53 25.19 -10.08
C VAL A 322 -1.37 26.02 -10.63
N CYS A 323 -0.15 25.77 -10.19
CA CYS A 323 1.04 26.50 -10.68
C CYS A 323 1.25 26.30 -12.19
N ALA A 324 0.99 25.09 -12.69
CA ALA A 324 1.07 24.75 -14.10
C ALA A 324 -0.14 25.22 -14.93
N ARG A 325 -1.12 25.92 -14.33
CA ARG A 325 -2.37 26.37 -14.95
C ARG A 325 -3.18 25.25 -15.61
N LYS A 326 -3.12 24.03 -15.03
CA LYS A 326 -3.86 22.85 -15.47
C LYS A 326 -5.12 22.65 -14.62
N ASN A 327 -5.98 21.71 -15.03
CA ASN A 327 -7.19 21.37 -14.27
C ASN A 327 -6.82 20.65 -12.96
N TYR A 328 -6.92 21.35 -11.85
CA TYR A 328 -6.59 20.87 -10.50
C TYR A 328 -7.76 20.19 -9.78
N TRP A 329 -9.00 20.31 -10.29
CA TRP A 329 -10.17 19.69 -9.66
C TRP A 329 -10.07 18.17 -9.60
N VAL A 330 -9.39 17.56 -10.56
CA VAL A 330 -9.17 16.11 -10.63
C VAL A 330 -8.45 15.56 -9.39
N THR A 331 -7.59 16.37 -8.79
CA THR A 331 -6.82 15.99 -7.59
C THR A 331 -7.34 16.64 -6.31
N LEU A 332 -7.92 17.82 -6.40
CA LEU A 332 -8.47 18.55 -5.26
C LEU A 332 -9.63 17.79 -4.60
N ILE A 333 -10.58 17.27 -5.38
CA ILE A 333 -11.73 16.52 -4.84
C ILE A 333 -11.27 15.26 -4.11
N PRO A 334 -10.43 14.38 -4.70
CA PRO A 334 -9.86 13.26 -3.96
C PRO A 334 -9.00 13.66 -2.76
N ALA A 335 -8.25 14.77 -2.84
CA ALA A 335 -7.44 15.25 -1.72
C ALA A 335 -8.31 15.62 -0.50
N LEU A 336 -9.39 16.36 -0.73
CA LEU A 336 -10.35 16.73 0.33
C LEU A 336 -11.02 15.49 0.92
N PHE A 337 -11.52 14.59 0.07
CA PHE A 337 -12.17 13.37 0.50
C PHE A 337 -11.23 12.51 1.34
N MET A 338 -10.01 12.22 0.86
CA MET A 338 -9.05 11.40 1.57
C MET A 338 -8.52 12.07 2.84
N THR A 339 -8.47 13.41 2.88
CA THR A 339 -8.16 14.14 4.12
C THR A 339 -9.22 13.84 5.19
N CYS A 340 -10.49 13.88 4.83
CA CYS A 340 -11.59 13.52 5.73
C CYS A 340 -11.48 12.06 6.19
N VAL A 341 -11.28 11.14 5.26
CA VAL A 341 -11.15 9.70 5.55
C VAL A 341 -10.01 9.43 6.53
N CYS A 342 -8.81 9.92 6.24
CA CYS A 342 -7.62 9.64 7.08
C CYS A 342 -7.70 10.29 8.46
N ALA A 343 -8.23 11.52 8.54
CA ALA A 343 -8.42 12.20 9.80
C ALA A 343 -9.49 11.53 10.66
N THR A 344 -10.63 11.15 10.08
CA THR A 344 -11.69 10.45 10.80
C THR A 344 -11.25 9.06 11.24
N TYR A 345 -10.51 8.33 10.39
CA TYR A 345 -10.09 6.97 10.70
C TYR A 345 -9.24 6.90 11.97
N ILE A 346 -8.18 7.71 12.07
CA ILE A 346 -7.29 7.65 13.24
C ILE A 346 -7.99 8.04 14.55
N LEU A 347 -9.06 8.81 14.44
CA LEU A 347 -9.87 9.21 15.60
C LEU A 347 -10.80 8.08 16.07
N ILE A 348 -11.43 7.34 15.13
CA ILE A 348 -12.45 6.33 15.45
C ILE A 348 -11.88 4.92 15.57
N ALA A 349 -10.76 4.62 14.91
CA ALA A 349 -10.19 3.29 14.89
C ALA A 349 -9.76 2.81 16.28
N PRO A 350 -10.01 1.53 16.65
CA PRO A 350 -9.62 0.99 17.96
C PRO A 350 -8.11 1.06 18.22
N GLU A 351 -7.31 0.92 17.18
CA GLU A 351 -5.86 1.06 17.21
C GLU A 351 -5.39 2.51 17.25
N GLY A 352 -6.27 3.48 16.98
CA GLY A 352 -6.00 4.92 17.03
C GLY A 352 -6.39 5.53 18.38
N LEU A 353 -7.23 6.57 18.33
CA LEU A 353 -7.72 7.25 19.54
C LEU A 353 -9.02 6.65 20.09
N ALA A 354 -9.67 5.74 19.38
CA ALA A 354 -10.90 5.04 19.75
C ALA A 354 -12.03 5.98 20.26
N LEU A 355 -12.14 7.17 19.65
CA LEU A 355 -13.16 8.15 20.01
C LEU A 355 -14.54 7.74 19.46
N SER A 356 -15.60 8.25 20.10
CA SER A 356 -16.97 8.03 19.60
C SER A 356 -17.16 8.66 18.21
N ALA A 357 -18.05 8.07 17.42
CA ALA A 357 -18.40 8.58 16.09
C ALA A 357 -18.90 10.03 16.11
N GLU A 358 -19.62 10.40 17.17
CA GLU A 358 -20.15 11.76 17.39
C GLU A 358 -19.04 12.82 17.46
N VAL A 359 -17.84 12.45 17.93
CA VAL A 359 -16.68 13.34 18.00
C VAL A 359 -15.80 13.20 16.74
N ALA A 360 -15.57 11.97 16.30
CA ALA A 360 -14.62 11.69 15.20
C ALA A 360 -15.08 12.29 13.86
N TYR A 361 -16.36 12.20 13.52
CA TYR A 361 -16.88 12.73 12.26
C TYR A 361 -16.81 14.26 12.17
N PRO A 362 -17.29 15.03 13.15
CA PRO A 362 -17.13 16.48 13.12
C PRO A 362 -15.68 16.94 13.08
N VAL A 363 -14.78 16.28 13.83
CA VAL A 363 -13.35 16.64 13.82
C VAL A 363 -12.72 16.33 12.47
N GLY A 364 -12.99 15.17 11.86
CA GLY A 364 -12.51 14.84 10.53
C GLY A 364 -12.99 15.84 9.45
N LEU A 365 -14.26 16.25 9.54
CA LEU A 365 -14.81 17.29 8.67
C LEU A 365 -14.14 18.65 8.91
N CYS A 366 -13.93 19.04 10.17
CA CYS A 366 -13.21 20.28 10.51
C CYS A 366 -11.78 20.27 9.93
N CYS A 367 -11.04 19.18 10.05
CA CYS A 367 -9.70 19.05 9.43
C CYS A 367 -9.75 19.28 7.92
N THR A 368 -10.75 18.73 7.25
CA THR A 368 -10.96 18.90 5.81
C THR A 368 -11.30 20.34 5.44
N LEU A 369 -12.19 20.98 6.22
CA LEU A 369 -12.55 22.39 6.02
C LEU A 369 -11.34 23.31 6.23
N VAL A 370 -10.51 23.07 7.25
CA VAL A 370 -9.28 23.81 7.49
C VAL A 370 -8.34 23.69 6.29
N ALA A 371 -8.14 22.49 5.76
CA ALA A 371 -7.32 22.26 4.58
C ALA A 371 -7.89 22.97 3.34
N ALA A 372 -9.21 22.92 3.14
CA ALA A 372 -9.88 23.61 2.05
C ALA A 372 -9.73 25.13 2.14
N VAL A 373 -9.96 25.71 3.32
CA VAL A 373 -9.80 27.16 3.57
C VAL A 373 -8.36 27.58 3.33
N TRP A 374 -7.39 26.81 3.83
CA TRP A 374 -5.97 27.10 3.59
C TRP A 374 -5.62 27.10 2.09
N PHE A 375 -6.11 26.08 1.35
CA PHE A 375 -5.93 26.02 -0.09
C PHE A 375 -6.56 27.24 -0.80
N VAL A 376 -7.78 27.64 -0.44
CA VAL A 376 -8.46 28.80 -1.04
C VAL A 376 -7.70 30.11 -0.73
N CYS A 377 -7.21 30.29 0.49
CA CYS A 377 -6.40 31.45 0.87
C CYS A 377 -5.10 31.52 0.07
N TRP A 378 -4.40 30.38 -0.03
CA TRP A 378 -3.19 30.26 -0.83
C TRP A 378 -3.46 30.51 -2.33
N PHE A 379 -4.52 29.93 -2.88
CA PHE A 379 -4.92 30.08 -4.28
C PHE A 379 -5.25 31.54 -4.64
N ARG A 380 -5.97 32.25 -3.75
CA ARG A 380 -6.27 33.69 -3.95
C ARG A 380 -4.97 34.51 -3.96
N ARG A 381 -4.05 34.23 -3.04
CA ARG A 381 -2.75 34.93 -2.97
C ARG A 381 -1.90 34.75 -4.24
N ILE A 382 -1.89 33.56 -4.83
CA ILE A 382 -1.13 33.33 -6.07
C ILE A 382 -1.79 33.98 -7.28
N ARG A 383 -3.11 34.09 -7.33
CA ARG A 383 -3.80 34.77 -8.43
C ARG A 383 -3.72 36.30 -8.37
N SER A 384 -3.38 36.85 -7.22
CA SER A 384 -3.18 38.28 -7.04
C SER A 384 -1.73 38.76 -7.31
N LEU A 385 -0.83 37.82 -7.56
CA LEU A 385 0.54 38.04 -8.04
C LEU A 385 0.64 37.78 -9.55
#